data_66f847ac72e8edd145f0a05ff02649eb
#
_entry.id   66f847ac72e8edd145f0a05ff02649eb
#
_cell.length_a   1.000
_cell.length_b   1.000
_cell.length_c   1.000
_cell.angle_alpha   90.00
_cell.angle_beta   90.00
_cell.angle_gamma   90.00
#
_symmetry.space_group_name_H-M   'P 1'
#
loop_
_entity.id
_entity.type
_entity.pdbx_description
1 polymer ?
#
loop_
_entity_poly.entity_id
_entity_poly.type
_entity_poly.pdbx_seq_one_letter_code
_entity_poly.pdbx_strand_id
1 'polypeptide(L)'
;LLSKPISRFQFLLGKFCGLILTLSIMLLLMSLIFLLIVFFHTFTIEWQLLPAIGFILIELCLITAVALLFSCFSTPILSSIFSLSFYVIGHLTWGLETLIKKIQPASLKTLAQIFYTILPDLENFNFKTEVVHQLPIPSQVLIFSFIYGLFYTCFVLLLAMLIFRKRDFI
;
A
#
# COMPACT_ATOMS: atom_id res chain seq x y z
N LEU A 1 -15.68 -23.81 26.20
CA LEU A 1 -16.14 -23.74 24.81
C LEU A 1 -14.97 -23.38 23.88
N LEU A 2 -14.48 -24.41 23.12
CA LEU A 2 -13.66 -24.30 21.92
C LEU A 2 -12.36 -23.49 22.03
N SER A 3 -11.37 -23.97 22.74
CA SER A 3 -9.98 -23.64 22.49
C SER A 3 -9.45 -24.46 21.30
N LYS A 4 -9.96 -24.19 20.08
CA LYS A 4 -9.28 -24.69 18.89
C LYS A 4 -7.95 -23.91 18.78
N PRO A 5 -6.79 -24.56 18.80
CA PRO A 5 -5.52 -23.86 18.70
C PRO A 5 -5.42 -23.21 17.32
N ILE A 6 -5.76 -21.92 17.24
CA ILE A 6 -5.61 -21.13 16.01
C ILE A 6 -4.11 -20.95 15.81
N SER A 7 -3.60 -21.35 14.65
CA SER A 7 -2.19 -21.14 14.34
C SER A 7 -1.90 -19.64 14.25
N ARG A 8 -0.69 -19.24 14.66
CA ARG A 8 -0.24 -17.83 14.60
C ARG A 8 -0.39 -17.25 13.19
N PHE A 9 -0.19 -18.07 12.19
CA PHE A 9 -0.40 -17.75 10.77
C PHE A 9 -1.86 -17.41 10.46
N GLN A 10 -2.80 -18.23 10.89
CA GLN A 10 -4.24 -18.03 10.70
C GLN A 10 -4.72 -16.75 11.39
N PHE A 11 -4.19 -16.46 12.59
CA PHE A 11 -4.51 -15.25 13.32
C PHE A 11 -4.08 -13.98 12.55
N LEU A 12 -2.83 -13.95 12.06
CA LEU A 12 -2.31 -12.79 11.33
C LEU A 12 -3.05 -12.58 9.99
N LEU A 13 -3.29 -13.66 9.23
CA LEU A 13 -4.07 -13.62 8.00
C LEU A 13 -5.52 -13.18 8.25
N GLY A 14 -6.16 -13.72 9.29
CA GLY A 14 -7.51 -13.32 9.65
C GLY A 14 -7.59 -11.82 9.99
N LYS A 15 -6.60 -11.29 10.72
CA LYS A 15 -6.50 -9.86 11.02
C LYS A 15 -6.30 -9.03 9.74
N PHE A 16 -5.43 -9.46 8.84
CA PHE A 16 -5.23 -8.80 7.55
C PHE A 16 -6.50 -8.79 6.71
N CYS A 17 -7.11 -9.96 6.50
CA CYS A 17 -8.35 -10.06 5.72
C CYS A 17 -9.50 -9.23 6.33
N GLY A 18 -9.64 -9.23 7.65
CA GLY A 18 -10.65 -8.42 8.34
C GLY A 18 -10.45 -6.92 8.13
N LEU A 19 -9.20 -6.45 8.23
CA LEU A 19 -8.87 -5.05 7.98
C LEU A 19 -9.10 -4.66 6.51
N ILE A 20 -8.67 -5.50 5.56
CA ILE A 20 -8.89 -5.24 4.14
C ILE A 20 -10.38 -5.26 3.79
N LEU A 21 -11.16 -6.16 4.36
CA LEU A 21 -12.61 -6.19 4.16
C LEU A 21 -13.27 -4.88 4.60
N THR A 22 -12.93 -4.38 5.79
CA THR A 22 -13.48 -3.11 6.30
C THR A 22 -13.07 -1.93 5.44
N LEU A 23 -11.79 -1.84 5.03
CA LEU A 23 -11.29 -0.81 4.14
C LEU A 23 -11.93 -0.88 2.75
N SER A 24 -12.14 -2.09 2.22
CA SER A 24 -12.82 -2.30 0.94
C SER A 24 -14.26 -1.81 0.96
N ILE A 25 -15.00 -2.09 2.03
CA ILE A 25 -16.38 -1.61 2.18
C ILE A 25 -16.40 -0.07 2.26
N MET A 26 -15.50 0.54 3.05
CA MET A 26 -15.40 1.99 3.14
C MET A 26 -15.01 2.63 1.80
N LEU A 27 -14.04 2.05 1.09
CA LEU A 27 -13.63 2.52 -0.23
C LEU A 27 -14.79 2.41 -1.23
N LEU A 28 -15.54 1.30 -1.20
CA LEU A 28 -16.69 1.08 -2.08
C LEU A 28 -17.78 2.13 -1.83
N LEU A 29 -18.13 2.41 -0.58
CA LEU A 29 -19.10 3.45 -0.24
C LEU A 29 -18.63 4.84 -0.69
N MET A 30 -17.38 5.20 -0.40
CA MET A 30 -16.82 6.49 -0.83
C MET A 30 -16.75 6.61 -2.35
N SER A 31 -16.32 5.56 -3.06
CA SER A 31 -16.24 5.55 -4.51
C SER A 31 -17.63 5.67 -5.17
N LEU A 32 -18.64 5.03 -4.59
CA LEU A 32 -20.02 5.12 -5.08
C LEU A 32 -20.55 6.56 -4.96
N ILE A 33 -20.35 7.20 -3.80
CA ILE A 33 -20.73 8.61 -3.61
C ILE A 33 -19.97 9.52 -4.58
N PHE A 34 -18.66 9.29 -4.74
CA PHE A 34 -17.83 10.06 -5.66
C PHE A 34 -18.29 9.92 -7.12
N LEU A 35 -18.55 8.70 -7.59
CA LEU A 35 -19.06 8.44 -8.94
C LEU A 35 -20.44 9.08 -9.18
N LEU A 36 -21.31 9.08 -8.17
CA LEU A 36 -22.61 9.79 -8.26
C LEU A 36 -22.42 11.30 -8.42
N ILE A 37 -21.52 11.92 -7.65
CA ILE A 37 -21.24 13.36 -7.75
C ILE A 37 -20.68 13.68 -9.16
N VAL A 38 -19.73 12.89 -9.64
CA VAL A 38 -19.17 13.07 -10.99
C VAL A 38 -20.26 12.93 -12.05
N PHE A 39 -21.09 11.91 -11.96
CA PHE A 39 -22.19 11.67 -12.88
C PHE A 39 -23.19 12.85 -12.92
N PHE A 40 -23.59 13.40 -11.78
CA PHE A 40 -24.48 14.56 -11.73
C PHE A 40 -23.85 15.84 -12.26
N HIS A 41 -22.52 15.94 -12.22
CA HIS A 41 -21.81 17.10 -12.72
C HIS A 41 -21.53 17.04 -14.24
N THR A 42 -21.16 15.86 -14.74
CA THR A 42 -20.73 15.69 -16.15
C THR A 42 -21.80 15.08 -17.04
N PHE A 43 -22.82 14.45 -16.45
CA PHE A 43 -23.83 13.61 -17.13
C PHE A 43 -23.22 12.50 -17.99
N THR A 44 -21.95 12.14 -17.74
CA THR A 44 -21.21 11.08 -18.42
C THR A 44 -20.65 10.08 -17.42
N ILE A 45 -20.50 8.84 -17.82
CA ILE A 45 -19.86 7.82 -17.00
C ILE A 45 -18.38 7.76 -17.37
N GLU A 46 -17.53 8.19 -16.45
CA GLU A 46 -16.08 8.20 -16.62
C GLU A 46 -15.48 6.84 -16.24
N TRP A 47 -15.41 5.92 -17.21
CA TRP A 47 -14.89 4.56 -16.98
C TRP A 47 -13.44 4.51 -16.52
N GLN A 48 -12.66 5.55 -16.80
CA GLN A 48 -11.26 5.66 -16.37
C GLN A 48 -11.08 5.79 -14.86
N LEU A 49 -12.15 6.16 -14.12
CA LEU A 49 -12.13 6.22 -12.65
C LEU A 49 -12.08 4.82 -11.99
N LEU A 50 -12.63 3.80 -12.65
CA LEU A 50 -12.68 2.45 -12.06
C LEU A 50 -11.30 1.83 -11.82
N PRO A 51 -10.36 1.83 -12.78
CA PRO A 51 -9.00 1.37 -12.52
C PRO A 51 -8.33 2.14 -11.37
N ALA A 52 -8.46 3.47 -11.32
CA ALA A 52 -7.86 4.28 -10.27
C ALA A 52 -8.38 3.87 -8.88
N ILE A 53 -9.68 3.65 -8.71
CA ILE A 53 -10.28 3.15 -7.47
C ILE A 53 -9.71 1.76 -7.10
N GLY A 54 -9.55 0.88 -8.10
CA GLY A 54 -8.95 -0.44 -7.90
C GLY A 54 -7.51 -0.37 -7.41
N PHE A 55 -6.70 0.56 -7.93
CA PHE A 55 -5.32 0.76 -7.49
C PHE A 55 -5.21 1.36 -6.09
N ILE A 56 -6.15 2.21 -5.67
CA ILE A 56 -6.25 2.66 -4.28
C ILE A 56 -6.45 1.46 -3.35
N LEU A 57 -7.24 0.46 -3.73
CA LEU A 57 -7.42 -0.75 -2.93
C LEU A 57 -6.11 -1.54 -2.78
N ILE A 58 -5.34 -1.68 -3.86
CA ILE A 58 -4.04 -2.38 -3.85
C ILE A 58 -3.07 -1.65 -2.94
N GLU A 59 -3.01 -0.33 -3.03
CA GLU A 59 -2.21 0.51 -2.15
C GLU A 59 -2.60 0.32 -0.67
N LEU A 60 -3.90 0.32 -0.35
CA LEU A 60 -4.40 0.05 0.99
C LEU A 60 -4.02 -1.35 1.49
N CYS A 61 -4.04 -2.37 0.62
CA CYS A 61 -3.57 -3.72 0.96
C CYS A 61 -2.09 -3.71 1.36
N LEU A 62 -1.26 -3.01 0.58
CA LEU A 62 0.16 -2.91 0.84
C LEU A 62 0.45 -2.19 2.16
N ILE A 63 -0.17 -1.02 2.38
CA ILE A 63 0.01 -0.24 3.62
C ILE A 63 -0.50 -1.01 4.84
N THR A 64 -1.61 -1.73 4.72
CA THR A 64 -2.13 -2.58 5.80
C THR A 64 -1.17 -3.72 6.13
N ALA A 65 -0.55 -4.35 5.14
CA ALA A 65 0.47 -5.37 5.35
C ALA A 65 1.70 -4.81 6.07
N VAL A 66 2.16 -3.61 5.69
CA VAL A 66 3.26 -2.89 6.35
C VAL A 66 2.91 -2.53 7.79
N ALA A 67 1.70 -2.04 8.05
CA ALA A 67 1.22 -1.73 9.40
C ALA A 67 1.19 -2.99 10.29
N LEU A 68 0.75 -4.12 9.75
CA LEU A 68 0.80 -5.40 10.45
C LEU A 68 2.22 -5.86 10.72
N LEU A 69 3.14 -5.69 9.76
CA LEU A 69 4.56 -5.99 9.94
C LEU A 69 5.12 -5.21 11.14
N PHE A 70 4.93 -3.89 11.19
CA PHE A 70 5.40 -3.07 12.30
C PHE A 70 4.70 -3.42 13.62
N SER A 71 3.42 -3.77 13.59
CA SER A 71 2.67 -4.23 14.78
C SER A 71 3.21 -5.54 15.37
N CYS A 72 3.95 -6.34 14.58
CA CYS A 72 4.54 -7.58 15.08
C CYS A 72 5.70 -7.36 16.06
N PHE A 73 6.41 -6.23 15.99
CA PHE A 73 7.60 -5.99 16.82
C PHE A 73 7.60 -4.66 17.58
N SER A 74 6.63 -3.79 17.35
CA SER A 74 6.55 -2.48 18.00
C SER A 74 5.23 -2.29 18.77
N THR A 75 5.17 -1.21 19.56
CA THR A 75 3.93 -0.80 20.23
C THR A 75 2.92 -0.21 19.22
N PRO A 76 1.62 -0.18 19.52
CA PRO A 76 0.61 0.36 18.60
C PRO A 76 0.90 1.79 18.14
N ILE A 77 1.39 2.65 19.05
CA ILE A 77 1.73 4.05 18.74
C ILE A 77 2.91 4.10 17.76
N LEU A 78 3.97 3.34 18.04
CA LEU A 78 5.18 3.33 17.23
C LEU A 78 4.90 2.70 15.84
N SER A 79 4.07 1.65 15.81
CA SER A 79 3.63 1.02 14.57
C SER A 79 2.87 1.99 13.67
N SER A 80 1.98 2.81 14.23
CA SER A 80 1.23 3.82 13.45
C SER A 80 2.15 4.91 12.90
N ILE A 81 3.12 5.38 13.68
CA ILE A 81 4.11 6.38 13.24
C ILE A 81 4.96 5.81 12.09
N PHE A 82 5.47 4.59 12.23
CA PHE A 82 6.26 3.94 11.18
C PHE A 82 5.46 3.71 9.91
N SER A 83 4.21 3.27 10.03
CA SER A 83 3.33 3.05 8.87
C SER A 83 3.01 4.35 8.15
N LEU A 84 2.77 5.44 8.89
CA LEU A 84 2.54 6.76 8.33
C LEU A 84 3.80 7.29 7.63
N SER A 85 4.96 7.15 8.28
CA SER A 85 6.24 7.55 7.68
C SER A 85 6.53 6.78 6.40
N PHE A 86 6.26 5.48 6.39
CA PHE A 86 6.41 4.62 5.23
C PHE A 86 5.49 5.05 4.07
N TYR A 87 4.24 5.40 4.36
CA TYR A 87 3.28 5.93 3.40
C TYR A 87 3.79 7.24 2.76
N VAL A 88 4.20 8.20 3.61
CA VAL A 88 4.70 9.50 3.13
C VAL A 88 5.95 9.33 2.27
N ILE A 89 6.92 8.52 2.72
CA ILE A 89 8.15 8.28 1.96
C ILE A 89 7.85 7.57 0.65
N GLY A 90 6.94 6.59 0.64
CA GLY A 90 6.54 5.85 -0.55
C GLY A 90 5.90 6.73 -1.64
N HIS A 91 5.19 7.79 -1.27
CA HIS A 91 4.65 8.77 -2.21
C HIS A 91 5.64 9.86 -2.62
N LEU A 92 6.74 10.05 -1.88
CA LEU A 92 7.78 11.02 -2.21
C LEU A 92 8.93 10.42 -3.04
N THR A 93 8.80 9.18 -3.51
CA THR A 93 9.86 8.43 -4.21
C THR A 93 10.40 9.18 -5.43
N TRP A 94 9.54 9.80 -6.23
CA TRP A 94 9.97 10.61 -7.39
C TRP A 94 10.83 11.82 -6.99
N GLY A 95 10.52 12.46 -5.84
CA GLY A 95 11.33 13.56 -5.29
C GLY A 95 12.65 13.09 -4.70
N LEU A 96 12.65 11.90 -4.07
CA LEU A 96 13.84 11.29 -3.48
C LEU A 96 14.91 10.98 -4.53
N GLU A 97 14.53 10.51 -5.71
CA GLU A 97 15.48 10.25 -6.81
C GLU A 97 16.24 11.53 -7.20
N THR A 98 15.55 12.65 -7.28
CA THR A 98 16.15 13.96 -7.58
C THR A 98 17.07 14.45 -6.46
N LEU A 99 16.69 14.20 -5.21
CA LEU A 99 17.52 14.53 -4.05
C LEU A 99 18.78 13.66 -3.96
N ILE A 100 18.64 12.35 -4.19
CA ILE A 100 19.76 11.39 -4.18
C ILE A 100 20.83 11.78 -5.23
N LYS A 101 20.40 12.27 -6.41
CA LYS A 101 21.31 12.75 -7.46
C LYS A 101 22.13 13.97 -7.01
N LYS A 102 21.65 14.77 -6.06
CA LYS A 102 22.31 15.96 -5.51
C LYS A 102 23.23 15.68 -4.31
N ILE A 103 23.15 14.49 -3.72
CA ILE A 103 24.00 14.09 -2.59
C ILE A 103 25.45 13.90 -3.06
N GLN A 104 26.37 14.71 -2.51
CA GLN A 104 27.79 14.69 -2.92
C GLN A 104 28.62 13.56 -2.29
N PRO A 105 28.49 13.19 -0.98
CA PRO A 105 29.28 12.10 -0.41
C PRO A 105 28.83 10.76 -0.96
N ALA A 106 29.73 10.04 -1.63
CA ALA A 106 29.44 8.75 -2.29
C ALA A 106 28.84 7.70 -1.32
N SER A 107 29.29 7.64 -0.09
CA SER A 107 28.79 6.72 0.94
C SER A 107 27.33 6.99 1.31
N LEU A 108 26.95 8.25 1.51
CA LEU A 108 25.56 8.62 1.78
C LEU A 108 24.66 8.39 0.58
N LYS A 109 25.16 8.63 -0.62
CA LYS A 109 24.42 8.33 -1.85
C LYS A 109 24.11 6.85 -2.00
N THR A 110 25.08 5.97 -1.72
CA THR A 110 24.89 4.51 -1.78
C THR A 110 23.87 4.04 -0.74
N LEU A 111 23.95 4.54 0.50
CA LEU A 111 22.95 4.23 1.54
C LEU A 111 21.56 4.69 1.12
N ALA A 112 21.41 5.92 0.64
CA ALA A 112 20.15 6.45 0.17
C ALA A 112 19.58 5.64 -1.01
N GLN A 113 20.42 5.17 -1.93
CA GLN A 113 20.01 4.29 -3.04
C GLN A 113 19.52 2.93 -2.55
N ILE A 114 20.17 2.33 -1.55
CA ILE A 114 19.73 1.06 -0.96
C ILE A 114 18.35 1.23 -0.33
N PHE A 115 18.15 2.28 0.48
CA PHE A 115 16.84 2.59 1.07
C PHE A 115 15.77 2.82 0.01
N TYR A 116 16.09 3.59 -1.04
CA TYR A 116 15.19 3.84 -2.16
C TYR A 116 14.77 2.54 -2.88
N THR A 117 15.71 1.61 -3.06
CA THR A 117 15.43 0.33 -3.75
C THR A 117 14.60 -0.63 -2.90
N ILE A 118 14.72 -0.54 -1.55
CA ILE A 118 13.97 -1.41 -0.62
C ILE A 118 12.55 -0.87 -0.39
N LEU A 119 12.35 0.44 -0.46
CA LEU A 119 11.02 1.04 -0.26
C LEU A 119 10.15 0.79 -1.49
N PRO A 120 8.88 0.41 -1.30
CA PRO A 120 7.96 0.32 -2.44
C PRO A 120 7.66 1.72 -2.96
N ASP A 121 7.65 1.83 -4.26
CA ASP A 121 7.19 3.01 -4.96
C ASP A 121 5.66 3.02 -5.00
N LEU A 122 5.04 3.78 -4.07
CA LEU A 122 3.58 3.90 -3.99
C LEU A 122 3.02 4.79 -5.11
N GLU A 123 3.86 5.62 -5.74
CA GLU A 123 3.44 6.45 -6.85
C GLU A 123 3.01 5.61 -8.07
N ASN A 124 3.51 4.38 -8.19
CA ASN A 124 3.05 3.43 -9.22
C ASN A 124 1.56 3.05 -9.11
N PHE A 125 0.90 3.37 -7.99
CA PHE A 125 -0.54 3.15 -7.80
C PHE A 125 -1.36 4.44 -7.98
N ASN A 126 -0.69 5.58 -8.15
CA ASN A 126 -1.31 6.90 -8.21
C ASN A 126 -1.62 7.29 -9.66
N PHE A 127 -2.79 6.91 -10.15
CA PHE A 127 -3.28 7.27 -11.48
C PHE A 127 -4.18 8.52 -11.50
N LYS A 128 -4.11 9.36 -10.45
CA LYS A 128 -4.97 10.55 -10.33
C LYS A 128 -4.77 11.53 -11.46
N THR A 129 -3.51 11.79 -11.83
CA THR A 129 -3.15 12.74 -12.88
C THR A 129 -3.67 12.28 -14.24
N GLU A 130 -3.48 11.01 -14.56
CA GLU A 130 -3.92 10.42 -15.82
C GLU A 130 -5.44 10.47 -15.96
N VAL A 131 -6.15 10.15 -14.88
CA VAL A 131 -7.62 10.15 -14.88
C VAL A 131 -8.17 11.56 -14.96
N VAL A 132 -7.63 12.53 -14.21
CA VAL A 132 -8.10 13.93 -14.21
C VAL A 132 -7.88 14.59 -15.57
N HIS A 133 -6.76 14.29 -16.24
CA HIS A 133 -6.45 14.83 -17.57
C HIS A 133 -6.93 13.95 -18.72
N GLN A 134 -7.71 12.90 -18.44
CA GLN A 134 -8.23 11.93 -19.42
C GLN A 134 -7.15 11.35 -20.33
N LEU A 135 -5.94 11.16 -19.79
CA LEU A 135 -4.83 10.56 -20.50
C LEU A 135 -5.02 9.04 -20.62
N PRO A 136 -4.73 8.43 -21.77
CA PRO A 136 -4.84 7.00 -21.92
C PRO A 136 -3.78 6.29 -21.06
N ILE A 137 -4.22 5.43 -20.14
CA ILE A 137 -3.32 4.62 -19.33
C ILE A 137 -3.02 3.33 -20.11
N PRO A 138 -1.76 3.06 -20.47
CA PRO A 138 -1.41 1.83 -21.16
C PRO A 138 -1.73 0.61 -20.29
N SER A 139 -2.41 -0.39 -20.87
CA SER A 139 -2.77 -1.62 -20.13
C SER A 139 -1.56 -2.35 -19.54
N GLN A 140 -0.40 -2.23 -20.17
CA GLN A 140 0.85 -2.79 -19.68
C GLN A 140 1.24 -2.18 -18.31
N VAL A 141 1.11 -0.87 -18.14
CA VAL A 141 1.42 -0.17 -16.87
C VAL A 141 0.48 -0.68 -15.78
N LEU A 142 -0.82 -0.79 -16.06
CA LEU A 142 -1.79 -1.31 -15.10
C LEU A 142 -1.45 -2.75 -14.66
N ILE A 143 -1.10 -3.63 -15.59
CA ILE A 143 -0.74 -5.01 -15.29
C ILE A 143 0.53 -5.08 -14.44
N PHE A 144 1.58 -4.33 -14.82
CA PHE A 144 2.83 -4.31 -14.04
C PHE A 144 2.63 -3.74 -12.63
N SER A 145 1.90 -2.65 -12.48
CA SER A 145 1.59 -2.07 -11.17
C SER A 145 0.75 -3.02 -10.30
N PHE A 146 -0.20 -3.74 -10.89
CA PHE A 146 -1.00 -4.76 -10.20
C PHE A 146 -0.12 -5.90 -9.67
N ILE A 147 0.70 -6.49 -10.54
CA ILE A 147 1.61 -7.59 -10.18
C ILE A 147 2.59 -7.12 -9.10
N TYR A 148 3.16 -5.94 -9.26
CA TYR A 148 4.07 -5.33 -8.30
C TYR A 148 3.42 -5.19 -6.91
N GLY A 149 2.23 -4.61 -6.84
CA GLY A 149 1.51 -4.41 -5.58
C GLY A 149 1.16 -5.72 -4.89
N LEU A 150 0.69 -6.71 -5.65
CA LEU A 150 0.36 -8.03 -5.11
C LEU A 150 1.60 -8.74 -4.57
N PHE A 151 2.68 -8.74 -5.36
CA PHE A 151 3.93 -9.40 -4.98
C PHE A 151 4.55 -8.76 -3.72
N TYR A 152 4.55 -7.43 -3.68
CA TYR A 152 5.09 -6.69 -2.54
C TYR A 152 4.25 -6.91 -1.27
N THR A 153 2.92 -6.89 -1.39
CA THR A 153 2.00 -7.18 -0.27
C THR A 153 2.22 -8.60 0.27
N CYS A 154 2.32 -9.59 -0.61
CA CYS A 154 2.61 -10.97 -0.20
C CYS A 154 3.97 -11.09 0.49
N PHE A 155 5.00 -10.43 -0.05
CA PHE A 155 6.34 -10.43 0.55
C PHE A 155 6.34 -9.83 1.96
N VAL A 156 5.71 -8.68 2.15
CA VAL A 156 5.60 -8.02 3.46
C VAL A 156 4.82 -8.87 4.45
N LEU A 157 3.73 -9.51 4.02
CA LEU A 157 2.97 -10.43 4.87
C LEU A 157 3.79 -11.65 5.28
N LEU A 158 4.57 -12.22 4.36
CA LEU A 158 5.48 -13.33 4.70
C LEU A 158 6.51 -12.90 5.74
N LEU A 159 7.10 -11.71 5.60
CA LEU A 159 8.02 -11.16 6.61
C LEU A 159 7.32 -10.97 7.96
N ALA A 160 6.11 -10.41 7.98
CA ALA A 160 5.32 -10.24 9.20
C ALA A 160 5.07 -11.59 9.90
N MET A 161 4.74 -12.63 9.13
CA MET A 161 4.53 -13.99 9.65
C MET A 161 5.81 -14.61 10.23
N LEU A 162 6.96 -14.42 9.56
CA LEU A 162 8.25 -14.91 10.04
C LEU A 162 8.66 -14.26 11.36
N ILE A 163 8.46 -12.94 11.48
CA ILE A 163 8.75 -12.18 12.70
C ILE A 163 7.78 -12.61 13.82
N PHE A 164 6.49 -12.70 13.52
CA PHE A 164 5.47 -13.09 14.49
C PHE A 164 5.68 -14.51 15.03
N ARG A 165 6.22 -15.41 14.19
CA ARG A 165 6.55 -16.80 14.59
C ARG A 165 7.64 -16.85 15.67
N LYS A 166 8.64 -15.96 15.59
CA LYS A 166 9.79 -15.91 16.51
C LYS A 166 9.49 -15.22 17.85
N ARG A 167 8.35 -14.53 17.96
CA ARG A 167 8.00 -13.81 19.18
C ARG A 167 7.31 -14.77 20.14
N ASP A 168 8.00 -15.14 21.23
CA ASP A 168 7.37 -15.81 22.35
C ASP A 168 6.51 -14.82 23.10
N PHE A 169 5.22 -15.15 23.28
CA PHE A 169 4.36 -14.42 24.19
C PHE A 169 4.77 -14.77 25.61
N ILE A 170 5.47 -13.86 26.28
CA ILE A 170 5.68 -13.88 27.72
C ILE A 170 4.42 -13.30 28.37
#